data_5ca916e16c8e49872d6d46c015f6a892
#
_entry.id   5ca916e16c8e49872d6d46c015f6a892
#
_cell.length_a   1.000
_cell.length_b   1.000
_cell.length_c   1.000
_cell.angle_alpha   90.00
_cell.angle_beta   90.00
_cell.angle_gamma   90.00
#
_symmetry.space_group_name_H-M   'P 1'
#
loop_
_entity.id
_entity.type
_entity.pdbx_description
1 polymer ?
#
loop_
_entity_poly.entity_id
_entity_poly.type
_entity_poly.pdbx_seq_one_letter_code
_entity_poly.pdbx_strand_id
1 'polypeptide(L)'
;MKIFLLLSLATLFGCTSKPDGVEPVNNFDLEPYLGKWYEIARLDHSFERGLSNVTAEYQVREDGGVKVINRGYSEEERQWSEAEGKAYFVEDKTVGHLKVSFFGPIYSSYIVFELGENYDYAFVS
;
A
#
# COMPACT_ATOMS: atom_id res chain seq x y z
N MET A 1 -3.33 11.09 -13.07
CA MET A 1 -3.98 10.18 -12.10
C MET A 1 -3.06 8.99 -11.88
N LYS A 2 -2.77 8.71 -10.63
CA LYS A 2 -1.95 7.55 -10.25
C LYS A 2 -2.86 6.40 -9.86
N ILE A 3 -2.60 5.23 -10.41
CA ILE A 3 -3.44 4.05 -10.25
C ILE A 3 -2.59 2.92 -9.68
N PHE A 4 -3.09 2.19 -8.69
CA PHE A 4 -2.44 0.98 -8.24
C PHE A 4 -3.43 -0.19 -8.20
N LEU A 5 -2.88 -1.38 -8.43
CA LEU A 5 -3.58 -2.64 -8.34
C LEU A 5 -3.06 -3.38 -7.11
N LEU A 6 -3.93 -3.59 -6.15
CA LEU A 6 -3.57 -4.30 -4.94
C LEU A 6 -3.85 -5.79 -5.12
N LEU A 7 -2.78 -6.56 -5.26
CA LEU A 7 -2.85 -8.01 -5.26
C LEU A 7 -2.55 -8.49 -3.84
N SER A 8 -3.60 -8.64 -3.05
CA SER A 8 -3.44 -9.15 -1.70
C SER A 8 -3.41 -10.68 -1.74
N LEU A 9 -2.22 -11.24 -1.65
CA LEU A 9 -2.06 -12.64 -1.28
C LEU A 9 -2.11 -12.68 0.25
N ALA A 10 -3.26 -13.05 0.78
CA ALA A 10 -3.43 -13.19 2.21
C ALA A 10 -2.55 -14.34 2.70
N THR A 11 -1.35 -14.04 3.10
CA THR A 11 -0.58 -14.98 3.91
C THR A 11 -1.01 -14.77 5.35
N LEU A 12 -1.43 -15.84 5.99
CA LEU A 12 -1.94 -15.88 7.37
C LEU A 12 -0.89 -15.50 8.43
N PHE A 13 0.32 -15.23 8.01
CA PHE A 13 1.41 -14.86 8.89
C PHE A 13 1.78 -13.42 8.58
N GLY A 14 1.35 -12.49 9.43
CA GLY A 14 1.64 -11.06 9.32
C GLY A 14 3.12 -10.75 9.41
N CYS A 15 3.90 -11.33 8.52
CA CYS A 15 5.33 -11.15 8.44
C CYS A 15 5.67 -10.14 7.38
N THR A 16 6.81 -9.51 7.53
CA THR A 16 7.39 -8.61 6.54
C THR A 16 8.07 -9.37 5.40
N SER A 17 7.83 -10.69 5.31
CA SER A 17 8.41 -11.54 4.28
C SER A 17 7.69 -11.41 2.95
N LYS A 18 8.41 -11.64 1.88
CA LYS A 18 7.86 -11.66 0.52
C LYS A 18 7.08 -12.95 0.27
N PRO A 19 5.92 -12.89 -0.37
CA PRO A 19 5.28 -14.09 -0.91
C PRO A 19 6.14 -14.71 -2.01
N ASP A 20 6.04 -16.02 -2.19
CA ASP A 20 6.75 -16.71 -3.26
C ASP A 20 6.32 -16.18 -4.63
N GLY A 21 7.31 -15.92 -5.49
CA GLY A 21 7.06 -15.43 -6.84
C GLY A 21 6.83 -13.92 -6.93
N VAL A 22 6.88 -13.20 -5.82
CA VAL A 22 6.75 -11.74 -5.81
C VAL A 22 8.09 -11.11 -5.50
N GLU A 23 8.64 -10.38 -6.48
CA GLU A 23 9.91 -9.69 -6.32
C GLU A 23 9.68 -8.18 -6.33
N PRO A 24 10.16 -7.46 -5.30
CA PRO A 24 10.02 -6.01 -5.28
C PRO A 24 10.86 -5.37 -6.37
N VAL A 25 10.39 -4.23 -6.86
CA VAL A 25 11.21 -3.42 -7.78
C VAL A 25 12.47 -2.97 -7.05
N ASN A 26 13.58 -2.84 -7.78
CA ASN A 26 14.87 -2.47 -7.20
C ASN A 26 15.35 -1.08 -7.60
N ASN A 27 14.51 -0.33 -8.28
CA ASN A 27 14.77 1.04 -8.69
C ASN A 27 13.73 2.00 -8.11
N PHE A 28 13.23 1.69 -6.93
CA PHE A 28 12.18 2.45 -6.29
C PHE A 28 12.67 3.83 -5.86
N ASP A 29 11.88 4.86 -6.15
CA ASP A 29 12.12 6.22 -5.69
C ASP A 29 10.84 6.70 -5.00
N LEU A 30 10.95 7.05 -3.73
CA LEU A 30 9.79 7.43 -2.93
C LEU A 30 9.18 8.74 -3.42
N GLU A 31 9.99 9.70 -3.82
CA GLU A 31 9.52 11.05 -4.18
C GLU A 31 8.37 11.02 -5.21
N PRO A 32 8.51 10.39 -6.39
CA PRO A 32 7.40 10.33 -7.34
C PRO A 32 6.27 9.40 -6.90
N TYR A 33 6.51 8.55 -5.90
CA TYR A 33 5.48 7.64 -5.39
C TYR A 33 4.55 8.35 -4.39
N LEU A 34 4.97 9.45 -3.81
CA LEU A 34 4.15 10.22 -2.86
C LEU A 34 2.90 10.78 -3.51
N GLY A 35 1.90 11.12 -2.70
CA GLY A 35 0.65 11.68 -3.13
C GLY A 35 -0.46 10.66 -3.16
N LYS A 36 -1.51 10.97 -3.88
CA LYS A 36 -2.74 10.16 -3.89
C LYS A 36 -2.76 9.16 -5.02
N TRP A 37 -3.09 7.92 -4.67
CA TRP A 37 -3.26 6.82 -5.59
C TRP A 37 -4.71 6.33 -5.56
N TYR A 38 -5.23 5.96 -6.72
CA TYR A 38 -6.59 5.44 -6.87
C TYR A 38 -6.54 3.95 -7.12
N GLU A 39 -7.25 3.18 -6.31
CA GLU A 39 -7.36 1.74 -6.49
C GLU A 39 -8.36 1.44 -7.59
N ILE A 40 -7.95 0.69 -8.61
CA ILE A 40 -8.83 0.31 -9.71
C ILE A 40 -9.22 -1.17 -9.69
N ALA A 41 -8.42 -1.99 -9.00
CA ALA A 41 -8.73 -3.42 -8.85
C ALA A 41 -7.97 -3.98 -7.65
N ARG A 42 -8.55 -4.99 -7.03
CA ARG A 42 -7.93 -5.71 -5.91
C ARG A 42 -8.49 -7.11 -5.82
N LEU A 43 -7.74 -8.02 -5.19
CA LEU A 43 -8.29 -9.26 -4.72
C LEU A 43 -9.11 -8.96 -3.46
N ASP A 44 -10.14 -9.78 -3.21
CA ASP A 44 -11.00 -9.58 -2.05
C ASP A 44 -10.16 -9.57 -0.76
N HIS A 45 -10.27 -8.50 -0.01
CA HIS A 45 -9.53 -8.28 1.22
C HIS A 45 -10.48 -7.82 2.32
N SER A 46 -10.35 -8.42 3.50
CA SER A 46 -11.30 -8.19 4.58
C SER A 46 -11.40 -6.72 5.03
N PHE A 47 -10.31 -5.97 5.00
CA PHE A 47 -10.30 -4.56 5.41
C PHE A 47 -11.03 -3.64 4.43
N GLU A 48 -11.06 -4.02 3.15
CA GLU A 48 -11.62 -3.19 2.09
C GLU A 48 -12.95 -3.73 1.59
N ARG A 49 -13.37 -4.88 2.14
CA ARG A 49 -14.64 -5.49 1.74
C ARG A 49 -15.79 -4.52 2.03
N GLY A 50 -16.61 -4.27 1.01
CA GLY A 50 -17.72 -3.35 1.12
C GLY A 50 -17.36 -1.88 0.91
N LEU A 51 -16.09 -1.57 0.62
CA LEU A 51 -15.66 -0.21 0.31
C LEU A 51 -15.52 -0.01 -1.19
N SER A 52 -15.89 1.17 -1.65
CA SER A 52 -15.71 1.61 -3.03
C SER A 52 -14.91 2.92 -3.05
N ASN A 53 -14.43 3.27 -4.23
CA ASN A 53 -13.65 4.50 -4.43
C ASN A 53 -12.47 4.60 -3.48
N VAL A 54 -11.74 3.49 -3.32
CA VAL A 54 -10.62 3.41 -2.39
C VAL A 54 -9.44 4.20 -2.92
N THR A 55 -8.84 5.00 -2.05
CA THR A 55 -7.61 5.74 -2.33
C THR A 55 -6.59 5.47 -1.25
N ALA A 56 -5.33 5.62 -1.60
CA ALA A 56 -4.22 5.63 -0.66
C ALA A 56 -3.39 6.88 -0.91
N GLU A 57 -3.05 7.58 0.15
CA GLU A 57 -2.20 8.75 0.07
C GLU A 57 -0.94 8.54 0.89
N TYR A 58 0.21 8.87 0.31
CA TYR A 58 1.51 8.66 0.93
C TYR A 58 2.20 9.99 1.14
N GLN A 59 2.66 10.22 2.37
CA GLN A 59 3.37 11.43 2.78
C GLN A 59 4.61 11.05 3.59
N VAL A 60 5.65 11.88 3.52
CA VAL A 60 6.87 11.65 4.32
C VAL A 60 6.59 11.97 5.78
N ARG A 61 7.07 11.11 6.67
CA ARG A 61 7.03 11.32 8.12
C ARG A 61 8.33 11.98 8.57
N GLU A 62 8.28 12.67 9.70
CA GLU A 62 9.45 13.29 10.30
C GLU A 62 10.53 12.27 10.70
N ASP A 63 10.12 11.03 11.01
CA ASP A 63 11.05 9.97 11.41
C ASP A 63 11.68 9.24 10.20
N GLY A 64 11.44 9.70 8.99
CA GLY A 64 11.95 9.08 7.78
C GLY A 64 11.05 7.99 7.22
N GLY A 65 9.95 7.67 7.88
CA GLY A 65 8.95 6.73 7.39
C GLY A 65 7.95 7.38 6.45
N VAL A 66 6.92 6.63 6.11
CA VAL A 66 5.86 7.05 5.21
C VAL A 66 4.52 6.99 5.94
N LYS A 67 3.81 8.11 5.93
CA LYS A 67 2.42 8.16 6.43
C LYS A 67 1.52 7.64 5.33
N VAL A 68 0.62 6.73 5.68
CA VAL A 68 -0.31 6.11 4.75
C VAL A 68 -1.73 6.46 5.18
N ILE A 69 -2.50 7.06 4.28
CA ILE A 69 -3.89 7.38 4.55
C ILE A 69 -4.74 6.61 3.54
N ASN A 70 -5.48 5.61 4.02
CA ASN A 70 -6.41 4.86 3.21
C ASN A 70 -7.81 5.39 3.42
N ARG A 71 -8.55 5.57 2.33
CA ARG A 71 -9.90 6.11 2.39
C ARG A 71 -10.79 5.33 1.43
N GLY A 72 -12.01 5.01 1.86
CA GLY A 72 -12.98 4.31 1.05
C GLY A 72 -14.40 4.66 1.47
N TYR A 73 -15.34 4.47 0.55
CA TYR A 73 -16.75 4.73 0.81
C TYR A 73 -17.49 3.43 1.11
N SER A 74 -18.22 3.40 2.22
CA SER A 74 -19.07 2.28 2.60
C SER A 74 -20.49 2.50 2.07
N GLU A 75 -20.91 1.66 1.12
CA GLU A 75 -22.26 1.71 0.59
C GLU A 75 -23.29 1.32 1.65
N GLU A 76 -22.94 0.37 2.51
CA GLU A 76 -23.82 -0.10 3.58
C GLU A 76 -24.10 0.98 4.62
N GLU A 77 -23.02 1.62 5.08
CA GLU A 77 -23.12 2.66 6.11
C GLU A 77 -23.36 4.05 5.54
N ARG A 78 -23.23 4.20 4.21
CA ARG A 78 -23.39 5.47 3.48
C ARG A 78 -22.46 6.55 4.03
N GLN A 79 -21.24 6.18 4.31
CA GLN A 79 -20.24 7.13 4.83
C GLN A 79 -18.84 6.75 4.38
N TRP A 80 -17.96 7.73 4.43
CA TRP A 80 -16.54 7.53 4.16
C TRP A 80 -15.85 6.99 5.40
N SER A 81 -14.92 6.08 5.17
CA SER A 81 -14.07 5.51 6.19
C SER A 81 -12.63 5.86 5.87
N GLU A 82 -11.84 6.17 6.89
CA GLU A 82 -10.45 6.55 6.73
C GLU A 82 -9.62 5.86 7.80
N ALA A 83 -8.44 5.37 7.40
CA ALA A 83 -7.47 4.77 8.31
C ALA A 83 -6.10 5.36 8.03
N GLU A 84 -5.37 5.69 9.08
CA GLU A 84 -4.02 6.19 8.98
C GLU A 84 -3.05 5.14 9.50
N GLY A 85 -2.01 4.88 8.72
CA GLY A 85 -0.95 3.96 9.08
C GLY A 85 0.42 4.58 8.86
N LYS A 86 1.43 3.78 9.14
CA LYS A 86 2.83 4.16 8.96
C LYS A 86 3.58 3.01 8.30
N ALA A 87 4.48 3.35 7.40
CA ALA A 87 5.26 2.36 6.67
C ALA A 87 6.74 2.70 6.72
N TYR A 88 7.55 1.66 6.69
CA TYR A 88 9.01 1.79 6.72
C TYR A 88 9.63 0.83 5.74
N PHE A 89 10.75 1.21 5.15
CA PHE A 89 11.49 0.31 4.27
C PHE A 89 12.06 -0.85 5.08
N VAL A 90 11.93 -2.06 4.57
CA VAL A 90 12.47 -3.28 5.19
C VAL A 90 13.95 -3.43 4.84
N GLU A 91 14.31 -3.04 3.62
CA GLU A 91 15.67 -3.07 3.09
C GLU A 91 16.09 -1.66 2.72
N ASP A 92 16.92 -1.52 1.69
CA ASP A 92 17.29 -0.22 1.16
C ASP A 92 16.08 0.50 0.58
N LYS A 93 16.07 1.82 0.64
CA LYS A 93 14.97 2.64 0.11
C LYS A 93 14.78 2.55 -1.41
N THR A 94 15.73 1.95 -2.11
CA THR A 94 15.61 1.67 -3.55
C THR A 94 14.88 0.38 -3.84
N VAL A 95 14.59 -0.42 -2.82
CA VAL A 95 13.85 -1.67 -2.95
C VAL A 95 12.41 -1.43 -2.52
N GLY A 96 11.47 -1.73 -3.40
CA GLY A 96 10.04 -1.49 -3.15
C GLY A 96 9.43 -2.47 -2.16
N HIS A 97 10.09 -2.68 -1.03
CA HIS A 97 9.64 -3.59 0.02
C HIS A 97 9.54 -2.81 1.34
N LEU A 98 8.31 -2.57 1.79
CA LEU A 98 8.02 -1.87 3.03
C LEU A 98 7.22 -2.78 3.96
N LYS A 99 7.14 -2.37 5.19
CA LYS A 99 6.21 -2.91 6.17
C LYS A 99 5.26 -1.78 6.58
N VAL A 100 3.98 -2.10 6.72
CA VAL A 100 2.95 -1.11 7.03
C VAL A 100 2.16 -1.55 8.24
N SER A 101 1.82 -0.61 9.10
CA SER A 101 1.02 -0.86 10.29
C SER A 101 -0.10 0.17 10.41
N PHE A 102 -1.30 -0.34 10.68
CA PHE A 102 -2.46 0.47 11.04
C PHE A 102 -2.86 0.28 12.50
N PHE A 103 -2.26 -0.71 13.18
CA PHE A 103 -2.62 -1.07 14.56
C PHE A 103 -1.36 -1.37 15.38
N GLY A 104 -0.89 -0.38 16.12
CA GLY A 104 0.18 -0.56 17.09
C GLY A 104 1.43 -1.23 16.51
N PRO A 105 1.92 -2.31 17.13
CA PRO A 105 3.15 -2.98 16.70
C PRO A 105 2.94 -4.02 15.59
N ILE A 106 1.72 -4.18 15.08
CA ILE A 106 1.42 -5.19 14.08
C ILE A 106 1.71 -4.64 12.70
N TYR A 107 2.67 -5.25 12.00
CA TYR A 107 3.07 -4.87 10.65
C TYR A 107 2.77 -5.97 9.66
N SER A 108 2.43 -5.57 8.44
CA SER A 108 2.31 -6.50 7.30
C SER A 108 3.19 -6.01 6.17
N SER A 109 3.56 -6.93 5.28
CA SER A 109 4.40 -6.59 4.12
C SER A 109 3.62 -5.75 3.12
N TYR A 110 4.35 -4.88 2.45
CA TYR A 110 3.84 -4.03 1.37
C TYR A 110 4.91 -4.05 0.28
N ILE A 111 4.63 -4.73 -0.81
CA ILE A 111 5.62 -4.96 -1.85
C ILE A 111 5.14 -4.35 -3.16
N VAL A 112 5.89 -3.38 -3.66
CA VAL A 112 5.68 -2.83 -4.99
C VAL A 112 6.47 -3.69 -5.95
N PHE A 113 5.79 -4.50 -6.75
CA PHE A 113 6.46 -5.44 -7.63
C PHE A 113 6.40 -5.03 -9.11
N GLU A 114 5.64 -4.01 -9.44
CA GLU A 114 5.67 -3.41 -10.77
C GLU A 114 5.30 -1.93 -10.69
N LEU A 115 6.00 -1.11 -11.44
CA LEU A 115 5.77 0.33 -11.52
C LEU A 115 5.80 0.78 -12.97
N GLY A 116 4.88 1.69 -13.31
CA GLY A 116 4.96 2.41 -14.57
C GLY A 116 6.19 3.33 -14.59
N GLU A 117 6.75 3.56 -15.77
CA GLU A 117 7.93 4.41 -15.96
C GLU A 117 7.77 5.79 -15.32
N ASN A 118 6.58 6.36 -15.40
CA ASN A 118 6.27 7.69 -14.89
C ASN A 118 5.50 7.63 -13.56
N TYR A 119 5.57 6.51 -12.85
CA TYR A 119 4.82 6.29 -11.60
C TYR A 119 3.33 6.58 -11.75
N ASP A 120 2.77 6.21 -12.88
CA ASP A 120 1.34 6.39 -13.18
C ASP A 120 0.51 5.16 -12.82
N TYR A 121 1.17 4.01 -12.63
CA TYR A 121 0.52 2.82 -12.08
C TYR A 121 1.51 2.02 -11.24
N ALA A 122 0.97 1.20 -10.35
CA ALA A 122 1.76 0.29 -9.50
C ALA A 122 0.96 -0.97 -9.23
N PHE A 123 1.66 -2.10 -9.13
CA PHE A 123 1.13 -3.35 -8.61
C PHE A 123 1.75 -3.61 -7.26
N VAL A 124 0.89 -3.83 -6.26
CA VAL A 124 1.29 -3.96 -4.86
C VAL A 124 0.74 -5.27 -4.29
N SER A 125 1.55 -5.93 -3.52
CA SER A 125 1.15 -7.16 -2.83
C SER A 125 1.31 -7.02 -1.31
#